data_8b45ef3fa5cdd1de5d98b7a3ca126dd7
#
_entry.id   8b45ef3fa5cdd1de5d98b7a3ca126dd7
#
_cell.length_a   1.000
_cell.length_b   1.000
_cell.length_c   1.000
_cell.angle_alpha   90.00
_cell.angle_beta   90.00
_cell.angle_gamma   90.00
#
_symmetry.space_group_name_H-M   'P 1'
#
loop_
_entity.id
_entity.type
_entity.pdbx_description
1 polymer ?
#
loop_
_entity_poly.entity_id
_entity_poly.type
_entity_poly.pdbx_seq_one_letter_code
_entity_poly.pdbx_strand_id
1 'polypeptide(L)'
;MYRNPLPTVDIIIEIEEGVVLIKRKNPPYGWALPGGFVDYGESLEQAAVREAKEETGLDVKLIRQFHAYSSPNRDPRHHTITVVYIASAHEGDTPQGKDDAAEARIFTRTALPYPIAFDHRQILEDYFTGKY
;
A
#
# COMPACT_ATOMS: atom_id res chain seq x y z
N MET A 1 17.62 25.49 -7.75
CA MET A 1 17.27 24.05 -7.84
C MET A 1 15.93 23.83 -7.18
N TYR A 2 15.06 23.10 -7.83
CA TYR A 2 13.73 22.79 -7.30
C TYR A 2 13.75 21.50 -6.50
N ARG A 3 12.94 21.47 -5.46
CA ARG A 3 12.74 20.28 -4.66
C ARG A 3 11.25 19.95 -4.63
N ASN A 4 10.89 18.79 -5.15
CA ASN A 4 9.50 18.37 -5.25
C ASN A 4 9.22 17.19 -4.34
N PRO A 5 7.98 17.06 -3.87
CA PRO A 5 7.58 15.82 -3.21
C PRO A 5 7.68 14.65 -4.19
N LEU A 6 7.90 13.46 -3.64
CA LEU A 6 8.07 12.24 -4.43
C LEU A 6 6.73 11.53 -4.58
N PRO A 7 6.34 11.13 -5.79
CA PRO A 7 5.10 10.38 -5.98
C PRO A 7 5.26 8.92 -5.58
N THR A 8 4.28 8.41 -4.86
CA THR A 8 4.19 7.01 -4.47
C THR A 8 2.78 6.48 -4.73
N VAL A 9 2.64 5.18 -4.70
CA VAL A 9 1.35 4.49 -4.71
C VAL A 9 1.28 3.53 -3.55
N ASP A 10 0.08 3.34 -3.02
CA ASP A 10 -0.21 2.32 -2.02
C ASP A 10 -1.48 1.60 -2.47
N ILE A 11 -1.58 0.31 -2.22
CA ILE A 11 -2.66 -0.50 -2.75
C ILE A 11 -3.40 -1.20 -1.61
N ILE A 12 -4.71 -0.99 -1.55
CA ILE A 12 -5.61 -1.75 -0.71
C ILE A 12 -6.07 -2.94 -1.53
N ILE A 13 -5.44 -4.10 -1.32
CA ILE A 13 -5.76 -5.32 -2.05
C ILE A 13 -6.86 -6.07 -1.31
N GLU A 14 -8.03 -6.12 -1.89
CA GLU A 14 -9.17 -6.85 -1.33
C GLU A 14 -9.10 -8.32 -1.71
N ILE A 15 -9.11 -9.17 -0.70
CA ILE A 15 -9.10 -10.62 -0.87
C ILE A 15 -9.70 -11.28 0.38
N GLU A 16 -10.59 -12.26 0.20
CA GLU A 16 -11.16 -13.08 1.29
C GLU A 16 -11.68 -12.24 2.48
N GLU A 17 -12.45 -11.20 2.19
CA GLU A 17 -13.05 -10.31 3.20
C GLU A 17 -12.03 -9.50 4.01
N GLY A 18 -10.79 -9.48 3.58
CA GLY A 18 -9.71 -8.74 4.23
C GLY A 18 -8.92 -7.91 3.25
N VAL A 19 -7.84 -7.38 3.76
CA VAL A 19 -6.86 -6.61 2.98
C VAL A 19 -5.47 -7.17 3.22
N VAL A 20 -4.59 -7.02 2.23
CA VAL A 20 -3.22 -7.50 2.35
C VAL A 20 -2.36 -6.40 2.95
N LEU A 21 -1.62 -6.72 4.01
CA LEU A 21 -0.56 -5.88 4.54
C LEU A 21 0.76 -6.62 4.47
N ILE A 22 1.84 -5.85 4.35
CA ILE A 22 3.20 -6.39 4.34
C ILE A 22 3.93 -5.96 5.60
N LYS A 23 4.86 -6.80 6.06
CA LYS A 23 5.75 -6.45 7.18
C LYS A 23 7.06 -5.92 6.61
N ARG A 24 7.40 -4.70 6.99
CA ARG A 24 8.57 -4.00 6.43
C ARG A 24 9.89 -4.58 6.97
N LYS A 25 10.84 -4.79 6.07
CA LYS A 25 12.22 -5.19 6.43
C LYS A 25 13.07 -4.01 6.89
N ASN A 26 12.71 -2.79 6.45
CA ASN A 26 13.51 -1.58 6.66
C ASN A 26 12.72 -0.52 7.41
N PRO A 27 13.39 0.43 8.10
CA PRO A 27 12.69 1.52 8.79
C PRO A 27 11.87 2.39 7.79
N PRO A 28 10.73 2.89 8.20
CA PRO A 28 10.06 2.63 9.47
C PRO A 28 9.50 1.20 9.53
N TYR A 29 9.73 0.55 10.68
CA TYR A 29 9.29 -0.83 10.86
C TYR A 29 7.80 -0.91 11.18
N GLY A 30 7.22 -2.06 10.88
CA GLY A 30 5.82 -2.37 11.13
C GLY A 30 5.15 -2.89 9.88
N TRP A 31 3.82 -3.02 9.97
CA TRP A 31 2.99 -3.44 8.85
C TRP A 31 2.54 -2.24 8.04
N ALA A 32 2.37 -2.43 6.76
CA ALA A 32 2.00 -1.36 5.84
C ALA A 32 1.21 -1.91 4.66
N LEU A 33 0.50 -1.04 3.97
CA LEU A 33 -0.03 -1.36 2.65
C LEU A 33 1.13 -1.63 1.70
N PRO A 34 1.01 -2.59 0.79
CA PRO A 34 1.99 -2.70 -0.29
C PRO A 34 1.99 -1.43 -1.12
N GLY A 35 3.18 -1.01 -1.55
CA GLY A 35 3.32 0.21 -2.32
C GLY A 35 4.78 0.65 -2.41
N GLY A 36 5.01 1.74 -3.09
CA GLY A 36 6.34 2.28 -3.27
C GLY A 36 6.37 3.44 -4.25
N PHE A 37 7.58 3.81 -4.62
CA PHE A 37 7.81 4.95 -5.51
C PHE A 37 7.40 4.62 -6.94
N VAL A 38 6.85 5.64 -7.61
CA VAL A 38 6.55 5.57 -9.04
C VAL A 38 7.86 5.77 -9.80
N ASP A 39 8.16 4.88 -10.73
CA ASP A 39 9.35 5.01 -11.55
C ASP A 39 9.13 6.02 -12.67
N TYR A 40 10.19 6.70 -13.06
CA TYR A 40 10.11 7.66 -14.16
C TYR A 40 9.60 6.96 -15.43
N GLY A 41 8.61 7.57 -16.06
CA GLY A 41 7.99 7.01 -17.27
C GLY A 41 6.87 6.01 -17.02
N GLU A 42 6.56 5.74 -15.76
CA GLU A 42 5.54 4.79 -15.33
C GLU A 42 4.27 5.54 -14.93
N SER A 43 3.10 5.07 -15.34
CA SER A 43 1.84 5.62 -14.83
C SER A 43 1.60 5.16 -13.39
N LEU A 44 0.72 5.85 -12.69
CA LEU A 44 0.33 5.44 -11.33
C LEU A 44 -0.28 4.03 -11.33
N GLU A 45 -1.09 3.70 -12.34
CA GLU A 45 -1.71 2.39 -12.47
C GLU A 45 -0.67 1.29 -12.69
N GLN A 46 0.32 1.55 -13.55
CA GLN A 46 1.42 0.61 -13.77
C GLN A 46 2.22 0.40 -12.49
N ALA A 47 2.53 1.49 -11.77
CA ALA A 47 3.25 1.42 -10.51
C ALA A 47 2.48 0.59 -9.48
N ALA A 48 1.17 0.79 -9.37
CA ALA A 48 0.32 0.08 -8.40
C ALA A 48 0.34 -1.44 -8.66
N VAL A 49 0.15 -1.84 -9.91
CA VAL A 49 0.18 -3.27 -10.28
C VAL A 49 1.57 -3.87 -10.04
N ARG A 50 2.62 -3.15 -10.43
CA ARG A 50 4.00 -3.59 -10.24
C ARG A 50 4.36 -3.76 -8.77
N GLU A 51 4.07 -2.75 -7.95
CA GLU A 51 4.39 -2.80 -6.52
C GLU A 51 3.63 -3.92 -5.80
N ALA A 52 2.35 -4.11 -6.12
CA ALA A 52 1.58 -5.22 -5.57
C ALA A 52 2.24 -6.57 -5.90
N LYS A 53 2.66 -6.76 -7.13
CA LYS A 53 3.32 -7.99 -7.57
C LYS A 53 4.67 -8.18 -6.89
N GLU A 54 5.49 -7.13 -6.85
CA GLU A 54 6.83 -7.20 -6.26
C GLU A 54 6.79 -7.53 -4.77
N GLU A 55 5.86 -6.94 -4.01
CA GLU A 55 5.85 -7.10 -2.56
C GLU A 55 4.98 -8.24 -2.05
N THR A 56 3.95 -8.64 -2.79
CA THR A 56 3.01 -9.67 -2.33
C THR A 56 2.95 -10.91 -3.22
N GLY A 57 3.51 -10.83 -4.43
CA GLY A 57 3.39 -11.91 -5.42
C GLY A 57 2.03 -11.99 -6.09
N LEU A 58 1.09 -11.12 -5.73
CA LEU A 58 -0.27 -11.15 -6.27
C LEU A 58 -0.39 -10.37 -7.56
N ASP A 59 -1.12 -10.93 -8.52
CA ASP A 59 -1.58 -10.22 -9.70
C ASP A 59 -2.92 -9.59 -9.36
N VAL A 60 -2.97 -8.27 -9.37
CA VAL A 60 -4.16 -7.53 -8.93
C VAL A 60 -4.86 -6.88 -10.11
N LYS A 61 -6.17 -6.70 -9.95
CA LYS A 61 -6.99 -5.91 -10.84
C LYS A 61 -7.38 -4.62 -10.11
N LEU A 62 -6.99 -3.48 -10.67
CA LEU A 62 -7.34 -2.19 -10.08
C LEU A 62 -8.85 -1.95 -10.23
N ILE A 63 -9.47 -1.52 -9.14
CA ILE A 63 -10.90 -1.19 -9.12
C ILE A 63 -11.07 0.31 -9.31
N ARG A 64 -10.39 1.13 -8.49
CA ARG A 64 -10.44 2.59 -8.60
C ARG A 64 -9.37 3.25 -7.77
N GLN A 65 -9.15 4.55 -7.99
CA GLN A 65 -8.42 5.37 -7.06
C GLN A 65 -9.27 5.57 -5.81
N PHE A 66 -8.65 5.47 -4.66
CA PHE A 66 -9.32 5.71 -3.39
C PHE A 66 -9.18 7.17 -2.98
N HIS A 67 -7.97 7.61 -2.66
CA HIS A 67 -7.69 8.98 -2.25
C HIS A 67 -6.18 9.24 -2.30
N ALA A 68 -5.79 10.51 -2.32
CA ALA A 68 -4.39 10.90 -2.23
C ALA A 68 -4.08 11.45 -0.84
N TYR A 69 -2.93 11.06 -0.29
CA TYR A 69 -2.45 11.51 1.02
C TYR A 69 -1.11 12.20 0.85
N SER A 70 -1.00 13.42 1.31
CA SER A 70 0.13 14.27 0.97
C SER A 70 0.67 15.14 2.11
N SER A 71 0.34 14.82 3.36
CA SER A 71 0.90 15.56 4.48
C SER A 71 2.43 15.50 4.45
N PRO A 72 3.14 16.63 4.60
CA PRO A 72 4.60 16.64 4.44
C PRO A 72 5.36 15.70 5.38
N ASN A 73 4.79 15.35 6.50
CA ASN A 73 5.44 14.50 7.50
C ASN A 73 4.85 13.08 7.59
N ARG A 74 4.03 12.68 6.60
CA ARG A 74 3.43 11.34 6.60
C ARG A 74 4.46 10.20 6.50
N ASP A 75 5.61 10.48 5.88
CA ASP A 75 6.74 9.58 5.75
C ASP A 75 7.96 10.25 6.38
N PRO A 76 8.59 9.66 7.38
CA PRO A 76 9.72 10.31 8.07
C PRO A 76 10.96 10.50 7.20
N ARG A 77 11.05 9.81 6.07
CA ARG A 77 12.23 9.84 5.20
C ARG A 77 12.17 10.99 4.19
N HIS A 78 10.99 11.27 3.64
CA HIS A 78 10.79 12.23 2.56
C HIS A 78 9.37 12.78 2.59
N HIS A 79 9.15 13.95 1.93
CA HIS A 79 7.79 14.36 1.61
C HIS A 79 7.30 13.52 0.44
N THR A 80 6.37 12.62 0.67
CA THR A 80 5.75 11.82 -0.37
C THR A 80 4.30 12.22 -0.58
N ILE A 81 3.85 12.08 -1.82
CA ILE A 81 2.43 12.15 -2.16
C ILE A 81 2.05 10.75 -2.63
N THR A 82 1.22 10.06 -1.87
CA THR A 82 0.76 8.74 -2.30
C THR A 82 -0.65 8.82 -2.87
N VAL A 83 -0.85 8.11 -3.99
CA VAL A 83 -2.18 7.85 -4.52
C VAL A 83 -2.54 6.41 -4.16
N VAL A 84 -3.62 6.25 -3.40
CA VAL A 84 -4.05 4.93 -2.94
C VAL A 84 -5.06 4.36 -3.93
N TYR A 85 -4.82 3.10 -4.33
CA TYR A 85 -5.72 2.34 -5.20
C TYR A 85 -6.40 1.24 -4.42
N ILE A 86 -7.66 0.97 -4.75
CA ILE A 86 -8.34 -0.24 -4.33
C ILE A 86 -8.21 -1.23 -5.48
N ALA A 87 -7.82 -2.45 -5.14
CA ALA A 87 -7.61 -3.52 -6.10
C ALA A 87 -8.17 -4.83 -5.54
N SER A 88 -8.39 -5.79 -6.42
CA SER A 88 -8.81 -7.14 -6.04
C SER A 88 -7.78 -8.16 -6.50
N ALA A 89 -7.69 -9.26 -5.76
CA ALA A 89 -6.93 -10.44 -6.15
C ALA A 89 -7.85 -11.65 -6.17
N HIS A 90 -7.43 -12.72 -6.86
CA HIS A 90 -8.20 -13.96 -6.91
C HIS A 90 -8.29 -14.60 -5.54
N GLU A 91 -9.50 -15.02 -5.15
CA GLU A 91 -9.66 -15.88 -3.97
C GLU A 91 -8.88 -17.18 -4.17
N GLY A 92 -8.21 -17.62 -3.13
CA GLY A 92 -7.34 -18.79 -3.19
C GLY A 92 -5.90 -18.46 -3.48
N ASP A 93 -5.59 -17.27 -4.01
CA ASP A 93 -4.21 -16.82 -4.13
C ASP A 93 -3.69 -16.49 -2.72
N THR A 94 -2.43 -16.82 -2.48
CA THR A 94 -1.80 -16.60 -1.17
C THR A 94 -0.74 -15.52 -1.29
N PRO A 95 -0.88 -14.40 -0.56
CA PRO A 95 0.17 -13.39 -0.55
C PRO A 95 1.45 -13.94 0.10
N GLN A 96 2.59 -13.55 -0.44
CA GLN A 96 3.91 -13.94 0.05
C GLN A 96 4.80 -12.71 0.10
N GLY A 97 5.51 -12.52 1.21
CA GLY A 97 6.46 -11.41 1.31
C GLY A 97 7.60 -11.56 0.31
N LYS A 98 7.84 -10.51 -0.46
CA LYS A 98 8.90 -10.44 -1.48
C LYS A 98 9.57 -9.07 -1.43
N ASP A 99 10.76 -8.96 -1.98
CA ASP A 99 11.56 -7.73 -2.02
C ASP A 99 11.71 -7.11 -0.62
N ASP A 100 11.19 -5.90 -0.40
CA ASP A 100 11.28 -5.18 0.88
C ASP A 100 10.25 -5.65 1.91
N ALA A 101 9.42 -6.64 1.57
CA ALA A 101 8.42 -7.20 2.47
C ALA A 101 8.91 -8.52 3.06
N ALA A 102 9.07 -8.57 4.38
CA ALA A 102 9.45 -9.81 5.09
C ALA A 102 8.32 -10.82 5.09
N GLU A 103 7.08 -10.33 5.18
CA GLU A 103 5.87 -11.14 5.17
C GLU A 103 4.77 -10.38 4.43
N ALA A 104 3.79 -11.11 3.92
CA ALA A 104 2.54 -10.53 3.44
C ALA A 104 1.40 -11.42 3.93
N ARG A 105 0.38 -10.81 4.52
CA ARG A 105 -0.76 -11.53 5.10
C ARG A 105 -2.06 -10.80 4.85
N ILE A 106 -3.15 -11.56 4.94
CA ILE A 106 -4.51 -11.04 4.86
C ILE A 106 -4.98 -10.71 6.28
N PHE A 107 -5.47 -9.49 6.47
CA PHE A 107 -6.02 -9.05 7.76
C PHE A 107 -7.45 -8.56 7.56
N THR A 108 -8.34 -8.94 8.47
CA THR A 108 -9.68 -8.41 8.51
C THR A 108 -9.71 -7.11 9.31
N ARG A 109 -10.79 -6.33 9.16
CA ARG A 109 -10.96 -5.05 9.86
C ARG A 109 -10.77 -5.16 11.38
N THR A 110 -11.24 -6.26 11.97
CA THR A 110 -11.22 -6.45 13.42
C THR A 110 -9.93 -7.08 13.94
N ALA A 111 -9.03 -7.47 13.06
CA ALA A 111 -7.81 -8.19 13.40
C ALA A 111 -6.56 -7.54 12.78
N LEU A 112 -6.57 -6.21 12.65
CA LEU A 112 -5.42 -5.48 12.11
C LEU A 112 -4.22 -5.61 13.04
N PRO A 113 -3.01 -5.71 12.48
CA PRO A 113 -1.79 -5.85 13.28
C PRO A 113 -1.35 -4.51 13.88
N TYR A 114 -0.33 -4.58 14.74
CA TYR A 114 0.32 -3.42 15.33
C TYR A 114 1.83 -3.68 15.40
N PRO A 115 2.69 -2.70 15.14
CA PRO A 115 2.37 -1.33 14.69
C PRO A 115 2.11 -1.27 13.18
N ILE A 116 1.43 -0.22 12.76
CA ILE A 116 1.23 0.10 11.35
C ILE A 116 2.05 1.34 11.02
N ALA A 117 2.92 1.23 10.02
CA ALA A 117 3.86 2.27 9.65
C ALA A 117 3.20 3.41 8.86
N PHE A 118 3.89 4.55 8.76
CA PHE A 118 3.44 5.75 8.06
C PHE A 118 2.08 6.24 8.60
N ASP A 119 1.24 6.75 7.71
CA ASP A 119 -0.15 7.10 7.98
C ASP A 119 -1.12 6.00 7.52
N HIS A 120 -0.62 4.78 7.33
CA HIS A 120 -1.43 3.69 6.76
C HIS A 120 -2.59 3.29 7.68
N ARG A 121 -2.48 3.49 8.99
CA ARG A 121 -3.61 3.30 9.89
C ARG A 121 -4.76 4.24 9.53
N GLN A 122 -4.46 5.50 9.24
CA GLN A 122 -5.46 6.49 8.82
C GLN A 122 -6.09 6.10 7.48
N ILE A 123 -5.26 5.64 6.54
CA ILE A 123 -5.75 5.19 5.23
C ILE A 123 -6.73 4.02 5.41
N LEU A 124 -6.38 3.04 6.23
CA LEU A 124 -7.23 1.88 6.49
C LEU A 124 -8.52 2.28 7.21
N GLU A 125 -8.44 3.18 8.17
CA GLU A 125 -9.62 3.70 8.87
C GLU A 125 -10.57 4.40 7.89
N ASP A 126 -10.04 5.27 7.04
CA ASP A 126 -10.82 5.95 6.00
C ASP A 126 -11.47 4.95 5.05
N TYR A 127 -10.75 3.90 4.68
CA TYR A 127 -11.26 2.84 3.81
C TYR A 127 -12.40 2.06 4.48
N PHE A 128 -12.18 1.58 5.70
CA PHE A 128 -13.18 0.74 6.39
C PHE A 128 -14.42 1.53 6.81
N THR A 129 -14.32 2.83 6.99
CA THR A 129 -15.47 3.67 7.31
C THR A 129 -16.18 4.21 6.08
N GLY A 130 -15.65 3.94 4.89
CA GLY A 130 -16.26 4.40 3.64
C GLY A 130 -16.16 5.91 3.43
N LYS A 131 -15.09 6.54 3.89
CA LYS A 131 -14.94 8.00 3.83
C LYS A 131 -14.81 8.51 2.40
N TYR A 132 -14.13 7.79 1.53
CA TYR A 132 -13.88 8.17 0.14
C TYR A 132 -14.37 7.15 -0.86
#